data_0f0c50a949b82af8e91d0c17f36f84e1
#
_entry.id   0f0c50a949b82af8e91d0c17f36f84e1
#
_cell.length_a   1.000
_cell.length_b   1.000
_cell.length_c   1.000
_cell.angle_alpha   90.00
_cell.angle_beta   90.00
_cell.angle_gamma   90.00
#
_symmetry.space_group_name_H-M   'P 1'
#
loop_
_entity.id
_entity.type
_entity.pdbx_description
1 polymer ?
#
loop_
_entity_poly.entity_id
_entity_poly.type
_entity_poly.pdbx_seq_one_letter_code
_entity_poly.pdbx_strand_id
1 'polypeptide(L)'
;MTMTSQDTEAARTLRELEDDRSSVRLRAAMAAGTTPDPRFVDKLIERSALEPEFFVRDMLTWALTRHPVSLTLPGLLHEVRSERAQARSQALHTLSKIGDRRAWPALTRALLSDADDEVARSAWRAAVVLVPEGEESGLAAILAEQLGRGERETQRSLSRALAALGDVILPALSAAAVAPGERVRVHALATERLLRDPDADFAYAVEEAKRVVALGHAGDEAR
;
A
#
# COMPACT_ATOMS: atom_id res chain seq x y z
N MET A 1 -25.32 4.96 38.48
CA MET A 1 -24.03 4.37 38.03
C MET A 1 -23.10 5.52 37.76
N THR A 2 -22.06 5.71 38.57
CA THR A 2 -21.12 6.83 38.43
C THR A 2 -20.11 6.44 37.32
N MET A 3 -20.07 7.20 36.22
CA MET A 3 -19.05 7.02 35.19
C MET A 3 -17.66 7.20 35.79
N THR A 4 -16.74 6.32 35.47
CA THR A 4 -15.34 6.46 35.88
C THR A 4 -14.67 7.62 35.10
N SER A 5 -13.58 8.17 35.63
CA SER A 5 -12.79 9.19 34.94
C SER A 5 -12.35 8.71 33.52
N GLN A 6 -12.00 7.42 33.43
CA GLN A 6 -11.58 6.77 32.18
C GLN A 6 -12.72 6.66 31.17
N ASP A 7 -13.97 6.39 31.63
CA ASP A 7 -15.14 6.38 30.73
C ASP A 7 -15.43 7.77 30.15
N THR A 8 -15.26 8.81 30.96
CA THR A 8 -15.45 10.20 30.54
C THR A 8 -14.40 10.61 29.50
N GLU A 9 -13.15 10.20 29.69
CA GLU A 9 -12.06 10.50 28.78
C GLU A 9 -12.23 9.75 27.44
N ALA A 10 -12.58 8.47 27.47
CA ALA A 10 -12.85 7.70 26.26
C ALA A 10 -14.02 8.29 25.44
N ALA A 11 -15.12 8.67 26.13
CA ALA A 11 -16.26 9.31 25.47
C ALA A 11 -15.88 10.68 24.85
N ARG A 12 -14.96 11.43 25.46
CA ARG A 12 -14.44 12.67 24.91
C ARG A 12 -13.63 12.38 23.65
N THR A 13 -12.68 11.44 23.68
CA THR A 13 -11.83 11.08 22.55
C THR A 13 -12.68 10.63 21.34
N LEU A 14 -13.71 9.81 21.55
CA LEU A 14 -14.64 9.38 20.52
C LEU A 14 -15.34 10.58 19.83
N ARG A 15 -15.80 11.57 20.61
CA ARG A 15 -16.40 12.80 20.02
C ARG A 15 -15.38 13.65 19.28
N GLU A 16 -14.16 13.80 19.83
CA GLU A 16 -13.09 14.59 19.22
C GLU A 16 -12.59 13.97 17.90
N LEU A 17 -12.72 12.66 17.69
CA LEU A 17 -12.44 12.02 16.39
C LEU A 17 -13.42 12.46 15.28
N GLU A 18 -14.55 13.05 15.63
CA GLU A 18 -15.56 13.56 14.70
C GLU A 18 -15.56 15.10 14.60
N ASP A 19 -14.68 15.80 15.30
CA ASP A 19 -14.61 17.26 15.29
C ASP A 19 -14.29 17.80 13.87
N ASP A 20 -14.89 18.90 13.49
CA ASP A 20 -14.67 19.54 12.19
C ASP A 20 -13.22 19.94 11.96
N ARG A 21 -12.51 20.29 13.03
CA ARG A 21 -11.11 20.73 13.00
C ARG A 21 -10.15 19.56 12.96
N SER A 22 -9.36 19.45 11.90
CA SER A 22 -8.36 18.40 11.72
C SER A 22 -7.35 18.31 12.88
N SER A 23 -6.97 19.45 13.47
CA SER A 23 -6.06 19.48 14.62
C SER A 23 -6.64 18.84 15.88
N VAL A 24 -7.97 18.86 16.06
CA VAL A 24 -8.65 18.17 17.16
C VAL A 24 -8.67 16.66 16.88
N ARG A 25 -9.05 16.27 15.68
CA ARG A 25 -9.05 14.87 15.26
C ARG A 25 -7.65 14.23 15.35
N LEU A 26 -6.61 14.99 14.96
CA LEU A 26 -5.22 14.55 15.09
C LEU A 26 -4.87 14.23 16.54
N ARG A 27 -5.18 15.14 17.48
CA ARG A 27 -4.93 14.90 18.92
C ARG A 27 -5.74 13.75 19.47
N ALA A 28 -7.00 13.61 19.05
CA ALA A 28 -7.85 12.50 19.44
C ALA A 28 -7.29 11.15 18.98
N ALA A 29 -6.80 11.06 17.73
CA ALA A 29 -6.13 9.88 17.22
C ALA A 29 -4.85 9.56 17.99
N MET A 30 -4.04 10.58 18.34
CA MET A 30 -2.87 10.41 19.20
C MET A 30 -3.26 9.88 20.58
N ALA A 31 -4.29 10.42 21.21
CA ALA A 31 -4.77 9.97 22.51
C ALA A 31 -5.24 8.50 22.44
N ALA A 32 -6.01 8.14 21.41
CA ALA A 32 -6.50 6.77 21.21
C ALA A 32 -5.36 5.74 21.02
N GLY A 33 -4.25 6.13 20.38
CA GLY A 33 -3.09 5.25 20.22
C GLY A 33 -2.16 5.23 21.44
N THR A 34 -2.12 6.31 22.23
CA THR A 34 -1.30 6.39 23.45
C THR A 34 -1.92 5.58 24.59
N THR A 35 -3.24 5.61 24.71
CA THR A 35 -4.00 4.84 25.71
C THR A 35 -5.04 3.99 24.98
N PRO A 36 -4.63 2.83 24.41
CA PRO A 36 -5.52 1.99 23.63
C PRO A 36 -6.72 1.50 24.43
N ASP A 37 -7.90 1.67 23.86
CA ASP A 37 -9.16 1.17 24.42
C ASP A 37 -9.95 0.47 23.30
N PRO A 38 -10.45 -0.75 23.51
CA PRO A 38 -11.22 -1.47 22.46
C PRO A 38 -12.36 -0.66 21.84
N ARG A 39 -12.94 0.26 22.59
CA ARG A 39 -14.03 1.14 22.14
C ARG A 39 -13.63 2.09 21.01
N PHE A 40 -12.34 2.34 20.82
CA PHE A 40 -11.85 3.24 19.77
C PHE A 40 -11.76 2.57 18.40
N VAL A 41 -11.58 1.24 18.33
CA VAL A 41 -11.19 0.52 17.12
C VAL A 41 -12.13 0.80 15.96
N ASP A 42 -13.44 0.59 16.16
CA ASP A 42 -14.43 0.79 15.08
C ASP A 42 -14.45 2.25 14.62
N LYS A 43 -14.37 3.20 15.55
CA LYS A 43 -14.34 4.63 15.21
C LYS A 43 -13.06 5.05 14.50
N LEU A 44 -11.91 4.49 14.85
CA LEU A 44 -10.64 4.74 14.16
C LEU A 44 -10.69 4.22 12.71
N ILE A 45 -11.26 3.04 12.50
CA ILE A 45 -11.42 2.43 11.16
C ILE A 45 -12.38 3.28 10.32
N GLU A 46 -13.58 3.60 10.86
CA GLU A 46 -14.57 4.44 10.20
C GLU A 46 -13.96 5.80 9.82
N ARG A 47 -13.27 6.44 10.76
CA ARG A 47 -12.65 7.74 10.50
C ARG A 47 -11.57 7.67 9.43
N SER A 48 -10.75 6.64 9.41
CA SER A 48 -9.73 6.42 8.36
C SER A 48 -10.34 6.37 6.96
N ALA A 49 -11.52 5.77 6.82
CA ALA A 49 -12.25 5.67 5.56
C ALA A 49 -12.79 7.02 5.03
N LEU A 50 -12.91 8.04 5.91
CA LEU A 50 -13.56 9.31 5.60
C LEU A 50 -12.62 10.51 5.73
N GLU A 51 -11.46 10.38 6.39
CA GLU A 51 -10.58 11.48 6.74
C GLU A 51 -9.91 12.09 5.51
N PRO A 52 -10.13 13.39 5.20
CA PRO A 52 -9.50 14.05 4.07
C PRO A 52 -8.02 14.38 4.33
N GLU A 53 -7.65 14.66 5.59
CA GLU A 53 -6.33 15.16 5.93
C GLU A 53 -5.30 14.03 6.07
N PHE A 54 -4.23 14.11 5.28
CA PHE A 54 -3.18 13.09 5.26
C PHE A 54 -2.58 12.81 6.64
N PHE A 55 -2.20 13.86 7.37
CA PHE A 55 -1.56 13.70 8.70
C PHE A 55 -2.48 13.06 9.73
N VAL A 56 -3.79 13.32 9.63
CA VAL A 56 -4.77 12.66 10.50
C VAL A 56 -4.90 11.19 10.13
N ARG A 57 -4.97 10.85 8.82
CA ARG A 57 -4.98 9.45 8.37
C ARG A 57 -3.75 8.66 8.85
N ASP A 58 -2.56 9.26 8.77
CA ASP A 58 -1.33 8.62 9.24
C ASP A 58 -1.39 8.35 10.75
N MET A 59 -1.90 9.30 11.52
CA MET A 59 -2.07 9.13 12.97
C MET A 59 -3.16 8.11 13.33
N LEU A 60 -4.26 8.03 12.57
CA LEU A 60 -5.28 6.99 12.73
C LEU A 60 -4.69 5.59 12.46
N THR A 61 -3.88 5.46 11.40
CA THR A 61 -3.14 4.23 11.12
C THR A 61 -2.21 3.87 12.27
N TRP A 62 -1.41 4.83 12.77
CA TRP A 62 -0.55 4.61 13.92
C TRP A 62 -1.37 4.16 15.16
N ALA A 63 -2.47 4.84 15.46
CA ALA A 63 -3.34 4.46 16.58
C ALA A 63 -3.84 3.02 16.44
N LEU A 64 -4.32 2.62 15.25
CA LEU A 64 -4.77 1.24 15.00
C LEU A 64 -3.65 0.21 15.21
N THR A 65 -2.40 0.51 14.89
CA THR A 65 -1.27 -0.40 15.15
C THR A 65 -0.96 -0.55 16.63
N ARG A 66 -1.47 0.32 17.51
CA ARG A 66 -1.30 0.24 18.97
C ARG A 66 -2.35 -0.64 19.64
N HIS A 67 -3.42 -0.97 18.95
CA HIS A 67 -4.47 -1.85 19.45
C HIS A 67 -4.16 -3.34 19.16
N PRO A 68 -4.70 -4.27 19.98
CA PRO A 68 -4.54 -5.70 19.69
C PRO A 68 -5.06 -6.07 18.30
N VAL A 69 -4.26 -6.81 17.54
CA VAL A 69 -4.59 -7.23 16.16
C VAL A 69 -5.92 -8.00 16.09
N SER A 70 -6.23 -8.78 17.13
CA SER A 70 -7.51 -9.50 17.22
C SER A 70 -8.75 -8.59 17.18
N LEU A 71 -8.59 -7.32 17.55
CA LEU A 71 -9.66 -6.33 17.52
C LEU A 71 -9.69 -5.54 16.21
N THR A 72 -8.52 -5.22 15.65
CA THR A 72 -8.43 -4.38 14.44
C THR A 72 -8.61 -5.17 13.15
N LEU A 73 -8.10 -6.40 13.10
CA LEU A 73 -8.07 -7.21 11.88
C LEU A 73 -9.46 -7.44 11.26
N PRO A 74 -10.50 -7.83 12.00
CA PRO A 74 -11.82 -8.09 11.40
C PRO A 74 -12.41 -6.86 10.71
N GLY A 75 -12.34 -5.69 11.34
CA GLY A 75 -12.82 -4.43 10.76
C GLY A 75 -12.02 -4.00 9.54
N LEU A 76 -10.69 -4.12 9.58
CA LEU A 76 -9.83 -3.83 8.42
C LEU A 76 -10.12 -4.77 7.25
N LEU A 77 -10.34 -6.08 7.51
CA LEU A 77 -10.73 -7.06 6.49
C LEU A 77 -12.12 -6.79 5.89
N HIS A 78 -13.00 -6.14 6.63
CA HIS A 78 -14.26 -5.65 6.10
C HIS A 78 -14.04 -4.47 5.15
N GLU A 79 -13.22 -3.48 5.55
CA GLU A 79 -12.98 -2.25 4.76
C GLU A 79 -12.19 -2.49 3.47
N VAL A 80 -11.35 -3.53 3.36
CA VAL A 80 -10.72 -3.88 2.07
C VAL A 80 -11.73 -4.26 0.99
N ARG A 81 -12.99 -4.54 1.35
CA ARG A 81 -14.09 -4.86 0.43
C ARG A 81 -15.06 -3.69 0.25
N SER A 82 -14.79 -2.55 0.88
CA SER A 82 -15.64 -1.36 0.81
C SER A 82 -15.75 -0.85 -0.64
N GLU A 83 -16.91 -0.31 -1.01
CA GLU A 83 -17.09 0.39 -2.28
C GLU A 83 -16.26 1.68 -2.37
N ARG A 84 -15.88 2.26 -1.23
CA ARG A 84 -15.07 3.48 -1.15
C ARG A 84 -13.60 3.16 -1.37
N ALA A 85 -12.99 3.75 -2.39
CA ALA A 85 -11.56 3.59 -2.68
C ALA A 85 -10.68 4.00 -1.49
N GLN A 86 -10.99 5.11 -0.81
CA GLN A 86 -10.23 5.54 0.36
C GLN A 86 -10.29 4.51 1.50
N ALA A 87 -11.45 3.92 1.78
CA ALA A 87 -11.60 2.89 2.80
C ALA A 87 -10.71 1.68 2.49
N ARG A 88 -10.78 1.16 1.24
CA ARG A 88 -9.90 0.07 0.79
C ARG A 88 -8.43 0.41 0.94
N SER A 89 -8.02 1.59 0.43
CA SER A 89 -6.63 2.03 0.47
C SER A 89 -6.10 2.18 1.89
N GLN A 90 -6.87 2.80 2.80
CA GLN A 90 -6.46 2.98 4.21
C GLN A 90 -6.43 1.66 4.99
N ALA A 91 -7.38 0.76 4.75
CA ALA A 91 -7.36 -0.58 5.34
C ALA A 91 -6.12 -1.37 4.90
N LEU A 92 -5.81 -1.40 3.60
CA LEU A 92 -4.63 -2.05 3.04
C LEU A 92 -3.33 -1.43 3.60
N HIS A 93 -3.27 -0.09 3.67
CA HIS A 93 -2.14 0.60 4.28
C HIS A 93 -1.94 0.19 5.76
N THR A 94 -3.01 0.17 6.54
CA THR A 94 -2.96 -0.23 7.96
C THR A 94 -2.55 -1.69 8.10
N LEU A 95 -3.10 -2.60 7.28
CA LEU A 95 -2.71 -4.01 7.26
C LEU A 95 -1.22 -4.20 6.95
N SER A 96 -0.66 -3.40 6.04
CA SER A 96 0.78 -3.42 5.74
C SER A 96 1.65 -2.98 6.93
N LYS A 97 1.14 -2.11 7.81
CA LYS A 97 1.83 -1.67 9.03
C LYS A 97 1.70 -2.67 10.18
N ILE A 98 0.56 -3.34 10.28
CA ILE A 98 0.33 -4.41 11.26
C ILE A 98 1.18 -5.64 10.92
N GLY A 99 1.29 -6.01 9.65
CA GLY A 99 2.13 -7.14 9.20
C GLY A 99 1.59 -8.53 9.57
N ASP A 100 0.31 -8.66 9.92
CA ASP A 100 -0.26 -9.96 10.29
C ASP A 100 -0.66 -10.76 9.05
N ARG A 101 0.03 -11.86 8.80
CA ARG A 101 -0.18 -12.73 7.62
C ARG A 101 -1.57 -13.33 7.51
N ARG A 102 -2.38 -13.31 8.56
CA ARG A 102 -3.80 -13.70 8.50
C ARG A 102 -4.61 -12.82 7.54
N ALA A 103 -4.10 -11.62 7.21
CA ALA A 103 -4.71 -10.75 6.20
C ALA A 103 -4.42 -11.20 4.74
N TRP A 104 -3.43 -12.06 4.50
CA TRP A 104 -3.05 -12.48 3.14
C TRP A 104 -4.20 -12.95 2.26
N PRO A 105 -5.13 -13.82 2.72
CA PRO A 105 -6.24 -14.28 1.88
C PRO A 105 -7.18 -13.17 1.37
N ALA A 106 -7.14 -12.00 1.98
CA ALA A 106 -7.93 -10.84 1.54
C ALA A 106 -7.26 -10.04 0.42
N LEU A 107 -5.96 -10.25 0.16
CA LEU A 107 -5.19 -9.61 -0.91
C LEU A 107 -5.49 -10.27 -2.26
N THR A 108 -6.67 -10.00 -2.80
CA THR A 108 -7.12 -10.59 -4.06
C THR A 108 -6.44 -9.95 -5.27
N ARG A 109 -6.38 -10.69 -6.40
CA ARG A 109 -5.91 -10.13 -7.68
C ARG A 109 -6.68 -8.87 -8.08
N ALA A 110 -7.99 -8.79 -7.77
CA ALA A 110 -8.80 -7.61 -8.04
C ALA A 110 -8.28 -6.37 -7.29
N LEU A 111 -7.84 -6.50 -6.05
CA LEU A 111 -7.23 -5.40 -5.30
C LEU A 111 -5.85 -5.02 -5.85
N LEU A 112 -5.05 -6.01 -6.25
CA LEU A 112 -3.73 -5.76 -6.85
C LEU A 112 -3.80 -5.07 -8.22
N SER A 113 -4.94 -5.16 -8.89
CA SER A 113 -5.24 -4.50 -10.17
C SER A 113 -6.40 -3.49 -10.08
N ASP A 114 -6.73 -3.01 -8.86
CA ASP A 114 -7.83 -2.06 -8.63
C ASP A 114 -7.71 -0.86 -9.58
N ALA A 115 -8.85 -0.38 -10.10
CA ALA A 115 -8.87 0.74 -11.03
C ALA A 115 -8.35 2.04 -10.40
N ASP A 116 -8.50 2.19 -9.09
CA ASP A 116 -7.95 3.30 -8.31
C ASP A 116 -6.47 3.02 -8.00
N ASP A 117 -5.59 3.91 -8.46
CA ASP A 117 -4.14 3.75 -8.29
C ASP A 117 -3.70 3.79 -6.82
N GLU A 118 -4.36 4.52 -5.94
CA GLU A 118 -4.05 4.54 -4.50
C GLU A 118 -4.38 3.21 -3.84
N VAL A 119 -5.50 2.59 -4.23
CA VAL A 119 -5.87 1.25 -3.76
C VAL A 119 -4.84 0.23 -4.23
N ALA A 120 -4.52 0.21 -5.53
CA ALA A 120 -3.54 -0.71 -6.10
C ALA A 120 -2.16 -0.55 -5.43
N ARG A 121 -1.66 0.68 -5.26
CA ARG A 121 -0.38 0.97 -4.59
C ARG A 121 -0.38 0.50 -3.14
N SER A 122 -1.48 0.67 -2.42
CA SER A 122 -1.63 0.20 -1.04
C SER A 122 -1.71 -1.33 -0.99
N ALA A 123 -2.38 -1.96 -1.96
CA ALA A 123 -2.45 -3.41 -2.09
C ALA A 123 -1.06 -4.02 -2.39
N TRP A 124 -0.26 -3.43 -3.29
CA TRP A 124 1.10 -3.91 -3.56
C TRP A 124 1.99 -3.87 -2.32
N ARG A 125 1.96 -2.74 -1.56
CA ARG A 125 2.71 -2.62 -0.30
C ARG A 125 2.26 -3.64 0.75
N ALA A 126 0.96 -3.87 0.88
CA ALA A 126 0.43 -4.86 1.81
C ALA A 126 0.82 -6.28 1.36
N ALA A 127 0.72 -6.58 0.07
CA ALA A 127 1.01 -7.90 -0.47
C ALA A 127 2.46 -8.33 -0.20
N VAL A 128 3.44 -7.48 -0.45
CA VAL A 128 4.87 -7.82 -0.24
C VAL A 128 5.23 -7.99 1.24
N VAL A 129 4.49 -7.37 2.16
CA VAL A 129 4.68 -7.55 3.61
C VAL A 129 4.01 -8.83 4.11
N LEU A 130 2.87 -9.20 3.52
CA LEU A 130 1.98 -10.24 4.02
C LEU A 130 2.15 -11.58 3.31
N VAL A 131 2.84 -11.61 2.17
CA VAL A 131 3.01 -12.83 1.36
C VAL A 131 3.63 -13.96 2.20
N PRO A 132 3.04 -15.16 2.19
CA PRO A 132 3.64 -16.31 2.83
C PRO A 132 4.93 -16.75 2.11
N GLU A 133 5.81 -17.39 2.87
CA GLU A 133 7.01 -18.00 2.33
C GLU A 133 6.64 -19.05 1.25
N GLY A 134 7.28 -18.95 0.09
CA GLY A 134 7.05 -19.81 -1.07
C GLY A 134 5.98 -19.30 -2.05
N GLU A 135 5.22 -18.25 -1.71
CA GLU A 135 4.22 -17.67 -2.62
C GLU A 135 4.75 -16.40 -3.34
N GLU A 136 5.99 -15.97 -3.05
CA GLU A 136 6.57 -14.73 -3.58
C GLU A 136 6.65 -14.73 -5.12
N SER A 137 7.00 -15.87 -5.73
CA SER A 137 7.08 -15.99 -7.19
C SER A 137 5.71 -15.81 -7.86
N GLY A 138 4.64 -16.33 -7.24
CA GLY A 138 3.27 -16.14 -7.70
C GLY A 138 2.83 -14.67 -7.60
N LEU A 139 3.16 -14.02 -6.48
CA LEU A 139 2.90 -12.59 -6.30
C LEU A 139 3.69 -11.76 -7.32
N ALA A 140 4.97 -12.07 -7.52
CA ALA A 140 5.81 -11.38 -8.50
C ALA A 140 5.22 -11.41 -9.91
N ALA A 141 4.70 -12.57 -10.35
CA ALA A 141 4.05 -12.72 -11.65
C ALA A 141 2.79 -11.82 -11.75
N ILE A 142 1.95 -11.78 -10.72
CA ILE A 142 0.74 -10.94 -10.69
C ILE A 142 1.11 -9.45 -10.71
N LEU A 143 2.10 -9.03 -9.93
CA LEU A 143 2.54 -7.64 -9.88
C LEU A 143 3.20 -7.20 -11.21
N ALA A 144 3.93 -8.09 -11.87
CA ALA A 144 4.55 -7.80 -13.17
C ALA A 144 3.53 -7.48 -14.27
N GLU A 145 2.30 -7.97 -14.18
CA GLU A 145 1.21 -7.61 -15.11
C GLU A 145 0.82 -6.12 -15.01
N GLN A 146 1.18 -5.45 -13.91
CA GLN A 146 0.94 -4.03 -13.70
C GLN A 146 2.07 -3.12 -14.23
N LEU A 147 3.15 -3.71 -14.79
CA LEU A 147 4.25 -2.93 -15.37
C LEU A 147 3.74 -2.01 -16.49
N GLY A 148 4.24 -0.79 -16.50
CA GLY A 148 3.80 0.26 -17.45
C GLY A 148 2.53 0.99 -17.03
N ARG A 149 1.83 0.58 -15.96
CA ARG A 149 0.62 1.22 -15.48
C ARG A 149 0.89 2.58 -14.83
N GLY A 150 -0.07 3.48 -14.99
CA GLY A 150 -0.16 4.76 -14.28
C GLY A 150 0.97 5.72 -14.58
N GLU A 151 1.08 6.77 -13.78
CA GLU A 151 2.12 7.79 -13.85
C GLU A 151 3.39 7.37 -13.08
N ARG A 152 4.41 8.21 -13.13
CA ARG A 152 5.73 7.94 -12.54
C ARG A 152 5.67 7.49 -11.07
N GLU A 153 4.80 8.09 -10.29
CA GLU A 153 4.68 7.73 -8.87
C GLU A 153 4.09 6.34 -8.66
N THR A 154 3.07 5.98 -9.45
CA THR A 154 2.48 4.63 -9.46
C THR A 154 3.51 3.60 -9.90
N GLN A 155 4.27 3.88 -10.97
CA GLN A 155 5.34 3.02 -11.45
C GLN A 155 6.45 2.83 -10.40
N ARG A 156 6.89 3.93 -9.76
CA ARG A 156 7.87 3.87 -8.67
C ARG A 156 7.38 3.02 -7.49
N SER A 157 6.10 3.13 -7.15
CA SER A 157 5.50 2.32 -6.08
C SER A 157 5.50 0.83 -6.42
N LEU A 158 5.16 0.47 -7.66
CA LEU A 158 5.22 -0.91 -8.14
C LEU A 158 6.66 -1.44 -8.17
N SER A 159 7.61 -0.67 -8.70
CA SER A 159 9.02 -1.06 -8.73
C SER A 159 9.55 -1.36 -7.33
N ARG A 160 9.19 -0.52 -6.33
CA ARG A 160 9.57 -0.76 -4.94
C ARG A 160 8.94 -2.03 -4.36
N ALA A 161 7.68 -2.28 -4.70
CA ALA A 161 7.00 -3.51 -4.26
C ALA A 161 7.65 -4.75 -4.89
N LEU A 162 7.95 -4.71 -6.20
CA LEU A 162 8.66 -5.80 -6.89
C LEU A 162 10.06 -6.00 -6.29
N ALA A 163 10.86 -4.94 -6.15
CA ALA A 163 12.21 -5.04 -5.60
C ALA A 163 12.22 -5.60 -4.15
N ALA A 164 11.19 -5.33 -3.36
CA ALA A 164 11.06 -5.88 -2.01
C ALA A 164 10.90 -7.41 -1.97
N LEU A 165 10.49 -8.03 -3.09
CA LEU A 165 10.44 -9.50 -3.22
C LEU A 165 11.81 -10.12 -3.52
N GLY A 166 12.84 -9.32 -3.86
CA GLY A 166 14.18 -9.81 -4.17
C GLY A 166 14.26 -10.48 -5.54
N ASP A 167 15.23 -11.39 -5.69
CA ASP A 167 15.59 -11.99 -6.99
C ASP A 167 14.50 -12.85 -7.63
N VAL A 168 13.47 -13.24 -6.89
CA VAL A 168 12.35 -14.04 -7.45
C VAL A 168 11.58 -13.32 -8.55
N ILE A 169 11.75 -11.98 -8.69
CA ILE A 169 11.11 -11.18 -9.73
C ILE A 169 11.85 -11.24 -11.08
N LEU A 170 13.11 -11.66 -11.11
CA LEU A 170 13.96 -11.60 -12.31
C LEU A 170 13.36 -12.31 -13.53
N PRO A 171 12.75 -13.52 -13.44
CA PRO A 171 12.10 -14.14 -14.58
C PRO A 171 10.95 -13.31 -15.14
N ALA A 172 10.14 -12.68 -14.27
CA ALA A 172 9.01 -11.84 -14.67
C ALA A 172 9.49 -10.52 -15.32
N LEU A 173 10.54 -9.90 -14.78
CA LEU A 173 11.15 -8.71 -15.38
C LEU A 173 11.79 -9.00 -16.72
N SER A 174 12.50 -10.12 -16.87
CA SER A 174 13.10 -10.54 -18.15
C SER A 174 12.05 -10.76 -19.23
N ALA A 175 10.93 -11.40 -18.91
CA ALA A 175 9.80 -11.55 -19.83
C ALA A 175 9.18 -10.18 -20.20
N ALA A 176 9.02 -9.29 -19.24
CA ALA A 176 8.46 -7.96 -19.47
C ALA A 176 9.41 -7.05 -20.30
N ALA A 177 10.72 -7.23 -20.18
CA ALA A 177 11.71 -6.46 -20.92
C ALA A 177 11.66 -6.69 -22.46
N VAL A 178 11.06 -7.79 -22.91
CA VAL A 178 10.85 -8.11 -24.33
C VAL A 178 9.38 -8.01 -24.75
N ALA A 179 8.50 -7.52 -23.88
CA ALA A 179 7.07 -7.36 -24.18
C ALA A 179 6.84 -6.35 -25.32
N PRO A 180 5.72 -6.44 -26.07
CA PRO A 180 5.43 -5.53 -27.17
C PRO A 180 5.31 -4.05 -26.77
N GLY A 181 4.86 -3.79 -25.54
CA GLY A 181 4.62 -2.43 -25.05
C GLY A 181 5.88 -1.72 -24.58
N GLU A 182 6.26 -0.60 -25.19
CA GLU A 182 7.43 0.19 -24.79
C GLU A 182 7.41 0.59 -23.30
N ARG A 183 6.27 1.08 -22.79
CA ARG A 183 6.11 1.46 -21.38
C ARG A 183 6.38 0.29 -20.43
N VAL A 184 5.98 -0.93 -20.81
CA VAL A 184 6.22 -2.16 -20.02
C VAL A 184 7.72 -2.47 -20.00
N ARG A 185 8.38 -2.46 -21.17
CA ARG A 185 9.83 -2.71 -21.28
C ARG A 185 10.64 -1.72 -20.47
N VAL A 186 10.37 -0.41 -20.65
CA VAL A 186 11.06 0.66 -19.90
C VAL A 186 10.89 0.48 -18.40
N HIS A 187 9.66 0.19 -17.94
CA HIS A 187 9.38 0.02 -16.53
C HIS A 187 10.05 -1.23 -15.95
N ALA A 188 10.09 -2.34 -16.71
CA ALA A 188 10.78 -3.57 -16.30
C ALA A 188 12.27 -3.34 -16.12
N LEU A 189 12.94 -2.71 -17.09
CA LEU A 189 14.37 -2.37 -17.04
C LEU A 189 14.69 -1.40 -15.89
N ALA A 190 13.86 -0.37 -15.69
CA ALA A 190 14.03 0.54 -14.56
C ALA A 190 13.88 -0.17 -13.21
N THR A 191 12.95 -1.12 -13.10
CA THR A 191 12.75 -1.95 -11.90
C THR A 191 13.95 -2.86 -11.65
N GLU A 192 14.50 -3.50 -12.69
CA GLU A 192 15.70 -4.32 -12.59
C GLU A 192 16.91 -3.50 -12.12
N ARG A 193 17.03 -2.25 -12.56
CA ARG A 193 18.07 -1.33 -12.08
C ARG A 193 17.93 -1.06 -10.57
N LEU A 194 16.71 -0.79 -10.09
CA LEU A 194 16.45 -0.59 -8.65
C LEU A 194 16.71 -1.85 -7.81
N LEU A 195 16.50 -3.04 -8.37
CA LEU A 195 16.84 -4.27 -7.66
C LEU A 195 18.35 -4.39 -7.43
N ARG A 196 19.17 -4.00 -8.44
CA ARG A 196 20.65 -4.01 -8.34
C ARG A 196 21.21 -2.87 -7.50
N ASP A 197 20.55 -1.72 -7.53
CA ASP A 197 20.95 -0.49 -6.83
C ASP A 197 19.71 0.18 -6.21
N PRO A 198 19.34 -0.21 -4.98
CA PRO A 198 18.14 0.30 -4.31
C PRO A 198 18.14 1.81 -4.05
N ASP A 199 19.33 2.43 -4.03
CA ASP A 199 19.52 3.86 -3.81
C ASP A 199 19.46 4.66 -5.13
N ALA A 200 19.38 3.98 -6.28
CA ALA A 200 19.28 4.64 -7.57
C ALA A 200 18.04 5.53 -7.65
N ASP A 201 18.20 6.71 -8.25
CA ASP A 201 17.06 7.56 -8.58
C ASP A 201 16.18 6.90 -9.65
N PHE A 202 14.90 6.69 -9.33
CA PHE A 202 13.96 6.03 -10.24
C PHE A 202 13.77 6.81 -11.55
N ALA A 203 13.79 8.14 -11.50
CA ALA A 203 13.65 8.95 -12.71
C ALA A 203 14.85 8.75 -13.65
N TYR A 204 16.05 8.67 -13.08
CA TYR A 204 17.26 8.36 -13.83
C TYR A 204 17.22 6.95 -14.43
N ALA A 205 16.80 5.95 -13.64
CA ALA A 205 16.65 4.57 -14.12
C ALA A 205 15.67 4.46 -15.30
N VAL A 206 14.56 5.20 -15.26
CA VAL A 206 13.58 5.27 -16.37
C VAL A 206 14.19 5.90 -17.62
N GLU A 207 14.94 7.01 -17.50
CA GLU A 207 15.55 7.66 -18.67
C GLU A 207 16.66 6.78 -19.28
N GLU A 208 17.42 6.05 -18.49
CA GLU A 208 18.38 5.07 -18.96
C GLU A 208 17.69 3.91 -19.70
N ALA A 209 16.62 3.37 -19.11
CA ALA A 209 15.83 2.31 -19.72
C ALA A 209 15.22 2.72 -21.09
N LYS A 210 14.73 3.95 -21.20
CA LYS A 210 14.25 4.49 -22.51
C LYS A 210 15.33 4.48 -23.57
N ARG A 211 16.56 4.87 -23.22
CA ARG A 211 17.70 4.83 -24.17
C ARG A 211 18.01 3.42 -24.63
N VAL A 212 18.01 2.45 -23.71
CA VAL A 212 18.24 1.03 -24.03
C VAL A 212 17.17 0.51 -24.97
N VAL A 213 15.89 0.79 -24.71
CA VAL A 213 14.77 0.37 -25.55
C VAL A 213 14.85 1.00 -26.95
N ALA A 214 15.19 2.29 -27.05
CA ALA A 214 15.33 2.99 -28.33
C ALA A 214 16.48 2.43 -29.20
N LEU A 215 17.62 2.11 -28.58
CA LEU A 215 18.78 1.53 -29.29
C LEU A 215 18.50 0.10 -29.76
N GLY A 216 17.71 -0.69 -29.00
CA GLY A 216 17.29 -2.03 -29.41
C GLY A 216 16.43 -2.01 -30.69
N HIS A 217 15.55 -1.03 -30.87
CA HIS A 217 14.73 -0.85 -32.07
C HIS A 217 15.56 -0.47 -33.29
N ALA A 218 16.56 0.40 -33.13
CA ALA A 218 17.42 0.82 -34.24
C ALA A 218 18.27 -0.35 -34.80
N GLY A 219 18.57 -1.34 -34.01
CA GLY A 219 19.30 -2.56 -34.41
C GLY A 219 18.43 -3.58 -35.18
N ASP A 220 17.12 -3.61 -34.92
CA ASP A 220 16.18 -4.52 -35.59
C ASP A 220 15.71 -3.98 -36.97
N GLU A 221 15.60 -2.65 -37.14
CA GLU A 221 15.24 -2.02 -38.41
C GLU A 221 16.39 -2.04 -39.41
N ALA A 222 17.61 -2.30 -38.99
CA ALA A 222 18.81 -2.36 -39.85
C ALA A 222 19.17 -3.78 -40.37
N ARG A 223 18.32 -4.78 -40.08
CA ARG A 223 18.46 -6.17 -40.54
C ARG A 223 17.39 -6.51 -41.59
#